data_7b9993c120a6cded2f60b18936286ef6
#
_entry.id   7b9993c120a6cded2f60b18936286ef6
#
_cell.length_a   1.000
_cell.length_b   1.000
_cell.length_c   1.000
_cell.angle_alpha   90.00
_cell.angle_beta   90.00
_cell.angle_gamma   90.00
#
_symmetry.space_group_name_H-M   'P 1'
#
loop_
_entity.id
_entity.type
_entity.pdbx_description
1 polymer ?
#
loop_
_entity_poly.entity_id
_entity_poly.type
_entity_poly.pdbx_seq_one_letter_code
_entity_poly.pdbx_strand_id
1 'polypeptide(L)'
;MSLQVKDIKKSFGKGQSETTVLKGINFEVNDGEFVILNGASGSGKTTLLTILGGLLSQNSGDILYNGAPLYDSDKKASELRLNEIGFIFQSSHLVPYLKVKAQLTTIGREAGLSKKDARQRAETLLKQIGLSHRLNVFPHMLSGGEKQRVAIMRALMNNPKIILADEPTASLDAERATEVIEMIKNQIQSKKMIGIMITHDKRLFEYADRVIELDNGVIVNS
;
A
#
# COMPACT_ATOMS: atom_id res chain seq x y z
N MET A 1 13.29 -8.74 -10.26
CA MET A 1 12.60 -9.50 -9.18
C MET A 1 11.11 -9.33 -9.37
N SER A 2 10.27 -10.27 -8.85
CA SER A 2 8.82 -10.17 -9.05
C SER A 2 8.02 -10.68 -7.85
N LEU A 3 6.79 -10.17 -7.72
CA LEU A 3 5.76 -10.66 -6.83
C LEU A 3 4.80 -11.52 -7.68
N GLN A 4 4.69 -12.81 -7.36
CA GLN A 4 3.82 -13.75 -8.04
C GLN A 4 2.66 -14.13 -7.14
N VAL A 5 1.45 -14.03 -7.67
CA VAL A 5 0.20 -14.42 -7.02
C VAL A 5 -0.34 -15.63 -7.78
N LYS A 6 -0.49 -16.76 -7.09
CA LYS A 6 -0.83 -18.05 -7.70
C LYS A 6 -2.05 -18.67 -7.05
N ASP A 7 -3.11 -18.80 -7.79
CA ASP A 7 -4.39 -19.47 -7.43
C ASP A 7 -4.96 -19.03 -6.07
N ILE A 8 -4.87 -17.71 -5.76
CA ILE A 8 -5.35 -17.20 -4.48
C ILE A 8 -6.86 -17.30 -4.39
N LYS A 9 -7.33 -18.04 -3.37
CA LYS A 9 -8.76 -18.20 -3.06
C LYS A 9 -9.06 -17.68 -1.65
N LYS A 10 -10.21 -17.04 -1.49
CA LYS A 10 -10.69 -16.55 -0.20
C LYS A 10 -12.20 -16.65 -0.10
N SER A 11 -12.65 -17.31 0.96
CA SER A 11 -14.05 -17.36 1.38
C SER A 11 -14.19 -16.80 2.81
N PHE A 12 -15.37 -16.27 3.12
CA PHE A 12 -15.78 -15.85 4.45
C PHE A 12 -17.05 -16.59 4.85
N GLY A 13 -17.27 -16.75 6.16
CA GLY A 13 -18.39 -17.52 6.70
C GLY A 13 -18.09 -19.00 6.81
N LYS A 14 -19.11 -19.79 7.15
CA LYS A 14 -19.05 -21.26 7.24
C LYS A 14 -20.37 -21.88 6.82
N GLY A 15 -20.32 -23.06 6.20
CA GLY A 15 -21.51 -23.82 5.82
C GLY A 15 -22.38 -23.04 4.82
N GLN A 16 -23.70 -22.94 5.08
CA GLN A 16 -24.64 -22.30 4.16
C GLN A 16 -24.44 -20.78 4.01
N SER A 17 -23.69 -20.14 4.91
CA SER A 17 -23.37 -18.69 4.83
C SER A 17 -21.97 -18.43 4.24
N GLU A 18 -21.32 -19.44 3.70
CA GLU A 18 -20.01 -19.28 3.07
C GLU A 18 -20.12 -18.47 1.76
N THR A 19 -19.35 -17.41 1.65
CA THR A 19 -19.27 -16.58 0.46
C THR A 19 -17.84 -16.55 -0.05
N THR A 20 -17.62 -17.06 -1.27
CA THR A 20 -16.31 -17.02 -1.94
C THR A 20 -16.11 -15.65 -2.58
N VAL A 21 -15.09 -14.95 -2.12
CA VAL A 21 -14.74 -13.59 -2.57
C VAL A 21 -13.64 -13.61 -3.62
N LEU A 22 -12.61 -14.47 -3.47
CA LEU A 22 -11.57 -14.66 -4.48
C LEU A 22 -11.59 -16.11 -4.96
N LYS A 23 -11.56 -16.29 -6.28
CA LYS A 23 -11.85 -17.57 -6.95
C LYS A 23 -10.68 -18.12 -7.78
N GLY A 24 -9.45 -17.88 -7.33
CA GLY A 24 -8.25 -18.35 -8.02
C GLY A 24 -7.57 -17.22 -8.80
N ILE A 25 -7.09 -16.21 -8.07
CA ILE A 25 -6.41 -15.04 -8.62
C ILE A 25 -4.99 -15.41 -9.01
N ASN A 26 -4.62 -15.05 -10.25
CA ASN A 26 -3.28 -15.27 -10.79
C ASN A 26 -2.78 -14.01 -11.49
N PHE A 27 -1.64 -13.47 -11.07
CA PHE A 27 -0.92 -12.40 -11.76
C PHE A 27 0.52 -12.29 -11.22
N GLU A 28 1.33 -11.53 -11.93
CA GLU A 28 2.71 -11.23 -11.54
C GLU A 28 2.95 -9.73 -11.70
N VAL A 29 3.75 -9.14 -10.79
CA VAL A 29 4.17 -7.74 -10.85
C VAL A 29 5.69 -7.69 -10.69
N ASN A 30 6.38 -6.98 -11.58
CA ASN A 30 7.82 -6.86 -11.59
C ASN A 30 8.33 -5.68 -10.75
N ASP A 31 9.60 -5.74 -10.36
CA ASP A 31 10.28 -4.60 -9.71
C ASP A 31 10.22 -3.35 -10.60
N GLY A 32 9.83 -2.24 -10.03
CA GLY A 32 9.65 -0.96 -10.71
C GLY A 32 8.31 -0.82 -11.44
N GLU A 33 7.48 -1.88 -11.45
CA GLU A 33 6.16 -1.86 -12.09
C GLU A 33 5.11 -1.29 -11.14
N PHE A 34 4.28 -0.40 -11.66
CA PHE A 34 3.13 0.17 -10.96
C PHE A 34 1.83 -0.33 -11.58
N VAL A 35 1.08 -1.11 -10.84
CA VAL A 35 -0.17 -1.75 -11.28
C VAL A 35 -1.37 -1.15 -10.58
N ILE A 36 -2.44 -0.88 -11.32
CA ILE A 36 -3.74 -0.51 -10.76
C ILE A 36 -4.66 -1.74 -10.78
N LEU A 37 -5.29 -2.03 -9.64
CA LEU A 37 -6.39 -2.97 -9.51
C LEU A 37 -7.71 -2.20 -9.63
N ASN A 38 -8.44 -2.42 -10.72
CA ASN A 38 -9.76 -1.85 -10.98
C ASN A 38 -10.85 -2.94 -10.86
N GLY A 39 -12.10 -2.52 -10.78
CA GLY A 39 -13.28 -3.41 -10.76
C GLY A 39 -14.41 -2.86 -9.91
N ALA A 40 -15.59 -3.44 -10.02
CA ALA A 40 -16.78 -3.03 -9.27
C ALA A 40 -16.60 -3.11 -7.75
N SER A 41 -17.41 -2.39 -7.00
CA SER A 41 -17.48 -2.55 -5.54
C SER A 41 -17.85 -4.00 -5.20
N GLY A 42 -17.19 -4.58 -4.20
CA GLY A 42 -17.41 -5.98 -3.82
C GLY A 42 -16.69 -7.03 -4.69
N SER A 43 -15.95 -6.65 -5.74
CA SER A 43 -15.23 -7.62 -6.59
C SER A 43 -14.06 -8.34 -5.90
N GLY A 44 -13.65 -7.92 -4.69
CA GLY A 44 -12.58 -8.56 -3.91
C GLY A 44 -11.25 -7.82 -3.87
N LYS A 45 -11.14 -6.61 -4.45
CA LYS A 45 -9.89 -5.83 -4.53
C LYS A 45 -9.24 -5.58 -3.17
N THR A 46 -9.97 -5.00 -2.22
CA THR A 46 -9.47 -4.74 -0.86
C THR A 46 -9.12 -6.04 -0.12
N THR A 47 -9.89 -7.12 -0.34
CA THR A 47 -9.58 -8.45 0.18
C THR A 47 -8.25 -8.95 -0.37
N LEU A 48 -8.03 -8.85 -1.68
CA LEU A 48 -6.76 -9.22 -2.32
C LEU A 48 -5.61 -8.38 -1.78
N LEU A 49 -5.77 -7.05 -1.73
CA LEU A 49 -4.72 -6.15 -1.24
C LEU A 49 -4.35 -6.42 0.21
N THR A 50 -5.31 -6.71 1.09
CA THR A 50 -5.06 -7.06 2.50
C THR A 50 -4.37 -8.41 2.64
N ILE A 51 -4.65 -9.38 1.75
CA ILE A 51 -3.92 -10.65 1.69
C ILE A 51 -2.48 -10.41 1.24
N LEU A 52 -2.24 -9.64 0.19
CA LEU A 52 -0.89 -9.27 -0.27
C LEU A 52 -0.08 -8.55 0.81
N GLY A 53 -0.74 -7.76 1.65
CA GLY A 53 -0.13 -7.08 2.80
C GLY A 53 0.06 -7.96 4.04
N GLY A 54 -0.31 -9.24 4.01
CA GLY A 54 -0.24 -10.13 5.17
C GLY A 54 -1.11 -9.70 6.35
N LEU A 55 -2.18 -8.94 6.09
CA LEU A 55 -3.18 -8.54 7.09
C LEU A 55 -4.33 -9.53 7.18
N LEU A 56 -4.50 -10.36 6.16
CA LEU A 56 -5.53 -11.38 6.05
C LEU A 56 -4.91 -12.62 5.38
N SER A 57 -5.20 -13.81 5.89
CA SER A 57 -4.74 -15.06 5.27
C SER A 57 -5.70 -15.50 4.17
N GLN A 58 -5.17 -16.02 3.06
CA GLN A 58 -5.93 -16.73 2.03
C GLN A 58 -6.39 -18.10 2.54
N ASN A 59 -7.35 -18.70 1.87
CA ASN A 59 -7.75 -20.10 2.13
C ASN A 59 -6.84 -21.08 1.36
N SER A 60 -6.40 -20.72 0.16
CA SER A 60 -5.47 -21.52 -0.65
C SER A 60 -4.73 -20.62 -1.64
N GLY A 61 -3.68 -21.17 -2.27
CA GLY A 61 -2.82 -20.50 -3.22
C GLY A 61 -1.57 -19.89 -2.54
N ASP A 62 -0.65 -19.40 -3.36
CA ASP A 62 0.66 -18.95 -2.93
C ASP A 62 0.92 -17.51 -3.36
N ILE A 63 1.61 -16.77 -2.48
CA ILE A 63 2.19 -15.46 -2.78
C ILE A 63 3.71 -15.61 -2.67
N LEU A 64 4.40 -15.44 -3.79
CA LEU A 64 5.84 -15.60 -3.86
C LEU A 64 6.50 -14.25 -4.17
N TYR A 65 7.60 -13.97 -3.49
CA TYR A 65 8.49 -12.88 -3.85
C TYR A 65 9.85 -13.46 -4.21
N ASN A 66 10.28 -13.24 -5.46
CA ASN A 66 11.49 -13.83 -6.02
C ASN A 66 11.54 -15.37 -5.91
N GLY A 67 10.41 -16.02 -6.12
CA GLY A 67 10.27 -17.48 -6.08
C GLY A 67 10.20 -18.09 -4.68
N ALA A 68 10.34 -17.31 -3.61
CA ALA A 68 10.17 -17.76 -2.23
C ALA A 68 8.82 -17.29 -1.67
N PRO A 69 8.16 -18.06 -0.78
CA PRO A 69 6.96 -17.60 -0.10
C PRO A 69 7.17 -16.24 0.54
N LEU A 70 6.25 -15.29 0.27
CA LEU A 70 6.36 -13.93 0.81
C LEU A 70 6.30 -13.96 2.34
N TYR A 71 5.39 -14.78 2.89
CA TYR A 71 5.30 -15.06 4.33
C TYR A 71 4.70 -16.45 4.55
N ASP A 72 5.10 -17.10 5.65
CA ASP A 72 4.68 -18.45 6.03
C ASP A 72 4.11 -18.52 7.45
N SER A 73 4.12 -17.38 8.17
CA SER A 73 3.61 -17.26 9.55
C SER A 73 3.22 -15.81 9.85
N ASP A 74 2.34 -15.62 10.85
CA ASP A 74 1.91 -14.30 11.31
C ASP A 74 3.08 -13.43 11.81
N LYS A 75 4.08 -14.05 12.42
CA LYS A 75 5.29 -13.36 12.87
C LYS A 75 6.05 -12.81 11.67
N LYS A 76 6.29 -13.63 10.65
CA LYS A 76 6.99 -13.21 9.43
C LYS A 76 6.18 -12.16 8.66
N ALA A 77 4.86 -12.29 8.59
CA ALA A 77 3.99 -11.27 8.01
C ALA A 77 4.12 -9.92 8.74
N SER A 78 4.25 -9.92 10.06
CA SER A 78 4.46 -8.69 10.85
C SER A 78 5.83 -8.05 10.60
N GLU A 79 6.88 -8.86 10.51
CA GLU A 79 8.24 -8.40 10.16
C GLU A 79 8.29 -7.81 8.73
N LEU A 80 7.61 -8.44 7.77
CA LEU A 80 7.51 -7.96 6.40
C LEU A 80 6.75 -6.63 6.30
N ARG A 81 5.62 -6.50 7.00
CA ARG A 81 4.88 -5.22 7.06
C ARG A 81 5.72 -4.10 7.64
N LEU A 82 6.58 -4.39 8.59
CA LEU A 82 7.45 -3.39 9.18
C LEU A 82 8.59 -2.98 8.24
N ASN A 83 9.20 -3.95 7.54
CA ASN A 83 10.47 -3.73 6.84
C ASN A 83 10.35 -3.68 5.31
N GLU A 84 9.40 -4.43 4.71
CA GLU A 84 9.37 -4.69 3.28
C GLU A 84 8.11 -4.18 2.59
N ILE A 85 7.01 -3.95 3.34
CA ILE A 85 5.71 -3.56 2.79
C ILE A 85 5.29 -2.21 3.34
N GLY A 86 5.09 -1.23 2.46
CA GLY A 86 4.43 0.03 2.77
C GLY A 86 2.94 -0.05 2.45
N PHE A 87 2.07 0.17 3.43
CA PHE A 87 0.64 0.17 3.22
C PHE A 87 0.06 1.59 3.34
N ILE A 88 -0.66 2.03 2.31
CA ILE A 88 -1.35 3.32 2.24
C ILE A 88 -2.85 3.03 2.20
N PHE A 89 -3.56 3.45 3.23
CA PHE A 89 -5.01 3.27 3.33
C PHE A 89 -5.76 4.48 2.76
N GLN A 90 -7.02 4.28 2.41
CA GLN A 90 -7.94 5.32 1.98
C GLN A 90 -8.04 6.46 3.00
N SER A 91 -8.15 6.13 4.29
CA SER A 91 -8.01 7.08 5.38
C SER A 91 -6.55 7.13 5.85
N SER A 92 -6.04 8.31 6.16
CA SER A 92 -4.65 8.51 6.55
C SER A 92 -4.23 7.74 7.81
N HIS A 93 -5.18 7.40 8.69
CA HIS A 93 -4.94 6.70 9.97
C HIS A 93 -3.73 7.24 10.74
N LEU A 94 -3.57 8.56 10.79
CA LEU A 94 -2.54 9.17 11.61
C LEU A 94 -2.93 9.06 13.09
N VAL A 95 -1.94 8.72 13.91
CA VAL A 95 -2.13 8.62 15.36
C VAL A 95 -2.37 10.02 15.93
N PRO A 96 -3.56 10.34 16.51
CA PRO A 96 -3.97 11.71 16.79
C PRO A 96 -3.11 12.44 17.82
N TYR A 97 -2.46 11.72 18.72
CA TYR A 97 -1.58 12.24 19.76
C TYR A 97 -0.08 12.25 19.39
N LEU A 98 0.28 11.80 18.20
CA LEU A 98 1.63 11.91 17.67
C LEU A 98 1.76 13.10 16.72
N LYS A 99 2.81 13.90 16.90
CA LYS A 99 3.18 14.95 15.95
C LYS A 99 3.57 14.39 14.60
N VAL A 100 3.45 15.20 13.54
CA VAL A 100 3.72 14.79 12.15
C VAL A 100 5.05 14.03 12.00
N LYS A 101 6.15 14.61 12.51
CA LYS A 101 7.46 13.93 12.48
C LYS A 101 7.44 12.59 13.25
N ALA A 102 6.73 12.54 14.37
CA ALA A 102 6.65 11.33 15.19
C ALA A 102 5.90 10.19 14.49
N GLN A 103 4.94 10.49 13.58
CA GLN A 103 4.26 9.48 12.77
C GLN A 103 5.27 8.61 11.99
N LEU A 104 6.33 9.21 11.48
CA LEU A 104 7.37 8.54 10.70
C LEU A 104 8.46 7.97 11.60
N THR A 105 8.98 8.76 12.54
CA THR A 105 10.13 8.33 13.37
C THR A 105 9.81 7.12 14.24
N THR A 106 8.57 6.95 14.68
CA THR A 106 8.14 5.75 15.41
C THR A 106 8.33 4.50 14.56
N ILE A 107 7.83 4.51 13.30
CA ILE A 107 7.98 3.37 12.38
C ILE A 107 9.46 3.06 12.11
N GLY A 108 10.27 4.09 11.82
CA GLY A 108 11.70 3.87 11.56
C GLY A 108 12.46 3.30 12.77
N ARG A 109 12.08 3.69 13.98
CA ARG A 109 12.70 3.16 15.20
C ARG A 109 12.31 1.72 15.47
N GLU A 110 11.04 1.36 15.24
CA GLU A 110 10.58 -0.03 15.34
C GLU A 110 11.31 -0.93 14.33
N ALA A 111 11.65 -0.41 13.15
CA ALA A 111 12.48 -1.10 12.15
C ALA A 111 13.99 -1.06 12.43
N GLY A 112 14.42 -0.58 13.59
CA GLY A 112 15.82 -0.63 14.04
C GLY A 112 16.67 0.59 13.70
N LEU A 113 16.12 1.66 13.12
CA LEU A 113 16.88 2.89 12.90
C LEU A 113 17.27 3.55 14.23
N SER A 114 18.47 4.13 14.29
CA SER A 114 18.85 4.99 15.42
C SER A 114 17.91 6.20 15.53
N LYS A 115 17.81 6.81 16.70
CA LYS A 115 17.01 8.02 16.91
C LYS A 115 17.41 9.14 15.95
N LYS A 116 18.72 9.27 15.67
CA LYS A 116 19.29 10.28 14.77
C LYS A 116 18.88 9.98 13.32
N ASP A 117 19.05 8.75 12.86
CA ASP A 117 18.77 8.37 11.47
C ASP A 117 17.26 8.40 11.17
N ALA A 118 16.43 7.89 12.08
CA ALA A 118 14.98 7.98 11.97
C ALA A 118 14.49 9.42 11.85
N ARG A 119 15.07 10.33 12.66
CA ARG A 119 14.75 11.76 12.62
C ARG A 119 15.17 12.39 11.29
N GLN A 120 16.41 12.19 10.88
CA GLN A 120 16.94 12.75 9.63
C GLN A 120 16.13 12.29 8.42
N ARG A 121 15.82 10.98 8.36
CA ARG A 121 15.03 10.41 7.28
C ARG A 121 13.59 10.95 7.27
N ALA A 122 12.93 11.04 8.42
CA ALA A 122 11.59 11.61 8.53
C ALA A 122 11.55 13.07 8.05
N GLU A 123 12.52 13.88 8.44
CA GLU A 123 12.64 15.29 8.01
C GLU A 123 12.87 15.38 6.49
N THR A 124 13.69 14.50 5.91
CA THR A 124 13.91 14.41 4.46
C THR A 124 12.62 14.05 3.71
N LEU A 125 11.89 13.02 4.14
CA LEU A 125 10.64 12.61 3.53
C LEU A 125 9.56 13.71 3.63
N LEU A 126 9.42 14.33 4.78
CA LEU A 126 8.44 15.43 4.98
C LEU A 126 8.80 16.69 4.19
N LYS A 127 10.09 16.93 3.93
CA LYS A 127 10.55 18.01 3.06
C LYS A 127 10.13 17.76 1.60
N GLN A 128 10.19 16.55 1.11
CA GLN A 128 9.80 16.18 -0.26
C GLN A 128 8.33 16.51 -0.57
N ILE A 129 7.47 16.52 0.44
CA ILE A 129 6.04 16.87 0.31
C ILE A 129 5.70 18.29 0.80
N GLY A 130 6.69 19.15 0.95
CA GLY A 130 6.49 20.56 1.34
C GLY A 130 6.07 20.78 2.80
N LEU A 131 6.18 19.77 3.67
CA LEU A 131 5.71 19.84 5.05
C LEU A 131 6.82 20.09 6.09
N SER A 132 7.97 20.67 5.70
CA SER A 132 9.05 21.03 6.62
C SER A 132 8.61 21.98 7.74
N HIS A 133 7.64 22.83 7.47
CA HIS A 133 7.09 23.79 8.44
C HIS A 133 6.04 23.16 9.38
N ARG A 134 5.61 21.90 9.14
CA ARG A 134 4.57 21.18 9.88
C ARG A 134 5.09 20.03 10.76
N LEU A 135 6.39 19.88 10.93
CA LEU A 135 7.01 18.75 11.65
C LEU A 135 6.49 18.53 13.08
N ASN A 136 6.15 19.61 13.76
CA ASN A 136 5.81 19.60 15.19
C ASN A 136 4.32 19.80 15.48
N VAL A 137 3.47 19.87 14.45
CA VAL A 137 2.01 19.99 14.64
C VAL A 137 1.35 18.61 14.78
N PHE A 138 0.12 18.57 15.28
CA PHE A 138 -0.67 17.35 15.41
C PHE A 138 -1.57 17.16 14.17
N PRO A 139 -2.05 15.91 13.89
CA PRO A 139 -2.86 15.63 12.73
C PRO A 139 -4.11 16.48 12.55
N HIS A 140 -4.78 16.89 13.64
CA HIS A 140 -5.97 17.74 13.58
C HIS A 140 -5.69 19.15 13.00
N MET A 141 -4.43 19.57 13.00
CA MET A 141 -3.99 20.85 12.45
C MET A 141 -3.62 20.78 10.95
N LEU A 142 -3.77 19.61 10.33
CA LEU A 142 -3.49 19.36 8.92
C LEU A 142 -4.78 19.31 8.10
N SER A 143 -4.72 19.77 6.85
CA SER A 143 -5.76 19.51 5.85
C SER A 143 -5.84 18.02 5.49
N GLY A 144 -6.93 17.59 4.84
CA GLY A 144 -7.08 16.19 4.38
C GLY A 144 -5.93 15.74 3.49
N GLY A 145 -5.54 16.56 2.51
CA GLY A 145 -4.43 16.28 1.60
C GLY A 145 -3.07 16.23 2.32
N GLU A 146 -2.82 17.14 3.28
CA GLU A 146 -1.59 17.07 4.09
C GLU A 146 -1.52 15.79 4.92
N LYS A 147 -2.64 15.36 5.54
CA LYS A 147 -2.73 14.08 6.26
C LYS A 147 -2.39 12.90 5.36
N GLN A 148 -2.95 12.89 4.14
CA GLN A 148 -2.71 11.80 3.19
C GLN A 148 -1.25 11.76 2.75
N ARG A 149 -0.65 12.91 2.42
CA ARG A 149 0.79 12.97 2.08
C ARG A 149 1.68 12.49 3.24
N VAL A 150 1.36 12.83 4.48
CA VAL A 150 2.08 12.29 5.66
C VAL A 150 1.94 10.78 5.76
N ALA A 151 0.74 10.22 5.53
CA ALA A 151 0.51 8.78 5.54
C ALA A 151 1.33 8.05 4.46
N ILE A 152 1.45 8.63 3.26
CA ILE A 152 2.30 8.10 2.19
C ILE A 152 3.77 8.10 2.61
N MET A 153 4.28 9.21 3.15
CA MET A 153 5.67 9.26 3.63
C MET A 153 5.93 8.32 4.80
N ARG A 154 4.93 8.09 5.64
CA ARG A 154 5.00 7.08 6.70
C ARG A 154 5.16 5.67 6.12
N ALA A 155 4.41 5.32 5.08
CA ALA A 155 4.53 4.03 4.39
C ALA A 155 5.92 3.84 3.74
N LEU A 156 6.57 4.93 3.30
CA LEU A 156 7.90 4.92 2.69
C LEU A 156 9.06 4.98 3.70
N MET A 157 8.76 5.07 4.99
CA MET A 157 9.78 5.34 6.02
C MET A 157 10.89 4.28 6.06
N ASN A 158 10.56 3.01 5.87
CA ASN A 158 11.50 1.88 5.97
C ASN A 158 12.06 1.39 4.63
N ASN A 159 11.96 2.20 3.54
CA ASN A 159 12.36 1.78 2.18
C ASN A 159 11.73 0.44 1.77
N PRO A 160 10.39 0.35 1.77
CA PRO A 160 9.74 -0.90 1.44
C PRO A 160 10.08 -1.36 0.02
N LYS A 161 9.96 -2.66 -0.24
CA LYS A 161 10.08 -3.25 -1.58
C LYS A 161 8.74 -3.29 -2.30
N ILE A 162 7.65 -3.31 -1.54
CA ILE A 162 6.29 -3.39 -2.04
C ILE A 162 5.48 -2.24 -1.44
N ILE A 163 4.77 -1.49 -2.29
CA ILE A 163 3.79 -0.49 -1.89
C ILE A 163 2.40 -1.00 -2.28
N LEU A 164 1.53 -1.07 -1.28
CA LEU A 164 0.12 -1.41 -1.42
C LEU A 164 -0.72 -0.18 -1.05
N ALA A 165 -1.58 0.27 -1.95
CA ALA A 165 -2.38 1.46 -1.74
C ALA A 165 -3.86 1.18 -2.00
N ASP A 166 -4.70 1.38 -0.99
CA ASP A 166 -6.15 1.22 -1.09
C ASP A 166 -6.80 2.60 -1.21
N GLU A 167 -7.21 2.99 -2.42
CA GLU A 167 -7.89 4.26 -2.72
C GLU A 167 -7.19 5.51 -2.12
N PRO A 168 -5.87 5.69 -2.27
CA PRO A 168 -5.11 6.71 -1.55
C PRO A 168 -5.50 8.16 -1.89
N THR A 169 -6.29 8.35 -2.94
CA THR A 169 -6.68 9.67 -3.47
C THR A 169 -8.18 9.96 -3.34
N ALA A 170 -8.98 9.03 -2.80
CA ALA A 170 -10.44 9.14 -2.77
C ALA A 170 -10.99 10.40 -2.04
N SER A 171 -10.23 10.98 -1.11
CA SER A 171 -10.61 12.19 -0.37
C SER A 171 -9.98 13.48 -0.91
N LEU A 172 -9.34 13.41 -2.09
CA LEU A 172 -8.61 14.53 -2.69
C LEU A 172 -9.35 15.09 -3.92
N ASP A 173 -9.16 16.37 -4.20
CA ASP A 173 -9.53 16.95 -5.49
C ASP A 173 -8.62 16.42 -6.61
N ALA A 174 -9.00 16.66 -7.87
CA ALA A 174 -8.32 16.08 -9.02
C ALA A 174 -6.84 16.46 -9.11
N GLU A 175 -6.49 17.72 -8.85
CA GLU A 175 -5.12 18.22 -8.91
C GLU A 175 -4.23 17.54 -7.88
N ARG A 176 -4.71 17.49 -6.62
CA ARG A 176 -3.99 16.82 -5.53
C ARG A 176 -3.92 15.31 -5.67
N ALA A 177 -4.95 14.69 -6.29
CA ALA A 177 -4.92 13.26 -6.62
C ALA A 177 -3.78 12.96 -7.62
N THR A 178 -3.63 13.79 -8.66
CA THR A 178 -2.53 13.69 -9.62
C THR A 178 -1.16 13.86 -8.94
N GLU A 179 -0.97 14.90 -8.13
CA GLU A 179 0.29 15.08 -7.39
C GLU A 179 0.67 13.86 -6.54
N VAL A 180 -0.31 13.26 -5.87
CA VAL A 180 -0.10 12.08 -5.00
C VAL A 180 0.29 10.87 -5.83
N ILE A 181 -0.39 10.61 -6.96
CA ILE A 181 -0.10 9.44 -7.78
C ILE A 181 1.27 9.56 -8.46
N GLU A 182 1.63 10.73 -8.97
CA GLU A 182 2.95 11.00 -9.52
C GLU A 182 4.06 10.78 -8.50
N MET A 183 3.84 11.23 -7.26
CA MET A 183 4.77 11.01 -6.17
C MET A 183 4.95 9.52 -5.88
N ILE A 184 3.86 8.75 -5.81
CA ILE A 184 3.91 7.29 -5.59
C ILE A 184 4.65 6.62 -6.75
N LYS A 185 4.29 6.92 -8.01
CA LYS A 185 4.94 6.40 -9.22
C LYS A 185 6.44 6.67 -9.22
N ASN A 186 6.83 7.92 -8.97
CA ASN A 186 8.24 8.32 -8.92
C ASN A 186 9.03 7.54 -7.85
N GLN A 187 8.44 7.27 -6.68
CA GLN A 187 9.09 6.44 -5.65
C GLN A 187 9.22 4.99 -6.10
N ILE A 188 8.18 4.41 -6.72
CA ILE A 188 8.19 3.05 -7.25
C ILE A 188 9.30 2.89 -8.29
N GLN A 189 9.35 3.75 -9.28
CA GLN A 189 10.32 3.68 -10.38
C GLN A 189 11.76 3.94 -9.91
N SER A 190 11.99 5.02 -9.15
CA SER A 190 13.33 5.40 -8.70
C SER A 190 13.98 4.40 -7.76
N LYS A 191 13.18 3.67 -6.98
CA LYS A 191 13.65 2.65 -6.02
C LYS A 191 13.42 1.22 -6.47
N LYS A 192 12.89 1.03 -7.68
CA LYS A 192 12.53 -0.29 -8.23
C LYS A 192 11.62 -1.09 -7.28
N MET A 193 10.64 -0.41 -6.67
CA MET A 193 9.64 -1.07 -5.82
C MET A 193 8.54 -1.69 -6.68
N ILE A 194 7.83 -2.66 -6.14
CA ILE A 194 6.55 -3.12 -6.69
C ILE A 194 5.44 -2.21 -6.15
N GLY A 195 4.60 -1.66 -7.04
CA GLY A 195 3.46 -0.84 -6.68
C GLY A 195 2.14 -1.48 -7.09
N ILE A 196 1.22 -1.65 -6.14
CA ILE A 196 -0.14 -2.11 -6.41
C ILE A 196 -1.12 -1.15 -5.75
N MET A 197 -1.99 -0.54 -6.54
CA MET A 197 -2.96 0.44 -6.07
C MET A 197 -4.38 0.08 -6.50
N ILE A 198 -5.32 0.18 -5.59
CA ILE A 198 -6.75 0.17 -5.91
C ILE A 198 -7.18 1.61 -6.16
N THR A 199 -7.82 1.84 -7.29
CA THR A 199 -8.59 3.06 -7.56
C THR A 199 -9.68 2.80 -8.59
N HIS A 200 -10.78 3.55 -8.48
CA HIS A 200 -11.83 3.59 -9.49
C HIS A 200 -11.77 4.86 -10.35
N ASP A 201 -10.85 5.76 -10.05
CA ASP A 201 -10.63 6.98 -10.83
C ASP A 201 -9.85 6.69 -12.12
N LYS A 202 -10.58 6.59 -13.23
CA LYS A 202 -10.01 6.28 -14.55
C LYS A 202 -8.97 7.31 -15.03
N ARG A 203 -9.00 8.54 -14.53
CA ARG A 203 -8.00 9.57 -14.88
C ARG A 203 -6.60 9.20 -14.40
N LEU A 204 -6.51 8.34 -13.37
CA LEU A 204 -5.24 7.91 -12.80
C LEU A 204 -4.65 6.68 -13.51
N PHE A 205 -5.39 6.04 -14.43
CA PHE A 205 -4.94 4.83 -15.11
C PHE A 205 -3.73 5.06 -16.02
N GLU A 206 -3.59 6.26 -16.57
CA GLU A 206 -2.43 6.64 -17.39
C GLU A 206 -1.10 6.69 -16.62
N TYR A 207 -1.16 6.75 -15.29
CA TYR A 207 0.03 6.72 -14.45
C TYR A 207 0.53 5.30 -14.17
N ALA A 208 -0.29 4.27 -14.36
CA ALA A 208 0.09 2.87 -14.16
C ALA A 208 0.77 2.31 -15.41
N ASP A 209 1.64 1.34 -15.22
CA ASP A 209 2.24 0.56 -16.31
C ASP A 209 1.23 -0.46 -16.84
N ARG A 210 0.29 -0.91 -15.97
CA ARG A 210 -0.75 -1.88 -16.30
C ARG A 210 -1.96 -1.71 -15.38
N VAL A 211 -3.14 -2.03 -15.92
CA VAL A 211 -4.40 -2.11 -15.16
C VAL A 211 -4.90 -3.54 -15.17
N ILE A 212 -5.10 -4.11 -13.98
CA ILE A 212 -5.70 -5.43 -13.78
C ILE A 212 -7.16 -5.23 -13.40
N GLU A 213 -8.07 -5.82 -14.13
CA GLU A 213 -9.50 -5.74 -13.88
C GLU A 213 -10.00 -6.97 -13.13
N LEU A 214 -10.56 -6.75 -11.94
CA LEU A 214 -11.12 -7.77 -11.07
C LEU A 214 -12.65 -7.70 -11.12
N ASP A 215 -13.30 -8.76 -11.54
CA ASP A 215 -14.77 -8.89 -11.51
C ASP A 215 -15.18 -10.18 -10.82
N ASN A 216 -16.14 -10.09 -9.90
CA ASN A 216 -16.70 -11.26 -9.18
C ASN A 216 -15.66 -12.26 -8.66
N GLY A 217 -14.51 -11.77 -8.20
CA GLY A 217 -13.44 -12.57 -7.60
C GLY A 217 -12.53 -13.29 -8.61
N VAL A 218 -12.56 -12.90 -9.90
CA VAL A 218 -11.63 -13.39 -10.94
C VAL A 218 -11.01 -12.21 -11.69
N ILE A 219 -9.82 -12.40 -12.25
CA ILE A 219 -9.21 -11.43 -13.17
C ILE A 219 -9.84 -11.66 -14.56
N VAL A 220 -10.40 -10.59 -15.14
CA VAL A 220 -11.03 -10.60 -16.45
C VAL A 220 -10.18 -9.91 -17.52
N ASN A 221 -9.24 -9.03 -17.09
CA ASN A 221 -8.29 -8.37 -17.97
C ASN A 221 -7.01 -8.01 -17.18
N SER A 222 -5.83 -8.05 -17.85
CA SER A 222 -4.54 -7.76 -17.19
C SER A 222 -3.48 -7.28 -18.18
#